data_aa5658129079ba2c26801a9f388b6106
#
_entry.id   aa5658129079ba2c26801a9f388b6106
#
_cell.length_a   1.000
_cell.length_b   1.000
_cell.length_c   1.000
_cell.angle_alpha   90.00
_cell.angle_beta   90.00
_cell.angle_gamma   90.00
#
_symmetry.space_group_name_H-M   'P 1'
#
loop_
_entity.id
_entity.type
_entity.pdbx_description
1 polymer ?
#
loop_
_entity_poly.entity_id
_entity_poly.type
_entity_poly.pdbx_seq_one_letter_code
_entity_poly.pdbx_strand_id
1 'polypeptide(L)'
;MIGYKYRANIIEKENSLRDITSILNDELWASSFANLNDPFEANYIDNIKNSLTMFKQAFKVDTNNVQNNWKNIKGLKDCLGIYSLSLSEKGYPSNSLMWSHYADSHRGFCIAYDIEKLKDSEKLPLDVDCIEVEYVENIPKIGIKDIVKRRNFIAKMFGTKTKDWQYEKEIRLIYTNYGIKRYSPFALKAIYFGLYMDELYQNMMIGGLQNRDVKFYKMERKENSYEIQPVFICENKRKIEDKLHTDLFEILKTDHNHAVENFHILYKEAKIDEDELRRFSSKFREQYITKQANVYIYDDRDILDLIGKYPLYGDDQYRFANHLVAMSTFDTPNKIWMYPYKY
;
A
#
# COMPACT_ATOMS: atom_id res chain seq x y z
N MET A 1 -12.03 -0.24 -3.82
CA MET A 1 -12.40 -1.49 -3.09
C MET A 1 -11.98 -1.33 -1.62
N ILE A 2 -12.81 -1.81 -0.65
CA ILE A 2 -12.48 -1.73 0.78
C ILE A 2 -11.95 -3.07 1.27
N GLY A 3 -10.79 -3.02 1.92
CA GLY A 3 -10.18 -4.15 2.63
C GLY A 3 -10.14 -3.90 4.14
N TYR A 4 -10.28 -4.95 4.92
CA TYR A 4 -10.41 -4.91 6.39
C TYR A 4 -9.17 -5.53 7.04
N LYS A 5 -8.52 -4.80 7.96
CA LYS A 5 -7.38 -5.29 8.75
C LYS A 5 -7.74 -5.36 10.22
N TYR A 6 -7.80 -6.56 10.75
CA TYR A 6 -8.02 -6.80 12.18
C TYR A 6 -6.71 -6.66 12.96
N ARG A 7 -6.78 -6.07 14.15
CA ARG A 7 -5.63 -5.80 15.02
C ARG A 7 -5.98 -6.07 16.48
N ALA A 8 -5.04 -6.69 17.16
CA ALA A 8 -5.19 -7.10 18.57
C ALA A 8 -4.97 -5.98 19.59
N ASN A 9 -4.51 -4.79 19.17
CA ASN A 9 -4.08 -3.70 20.04
C ASN A 9 -2.97 -4.13 21.03
N ILE A 10 -1.90 -4.69 20.50
CA ILE A 10 -0.79 -5.23 21.28
C ILE A 10 -0.06 -4.10 22.00
N ILE A 11 0.11 -4.26 23.31
CA ILE A 11 0.96 -3.43 24.16
C ILE A 11 2.35 -4.08 24.15
N GLU A 12 3.35 -3.40 23.60
CA GLU A 12 4.75 -3.85 23.63
C GLU A 12 5.45 -3.43 24.93
N LYS A 13 6.70 -3.85 25.08
CA LYS A 13 7.57 -3.39 26.17
C LYS A 13 7.57 -1.85 26.21
N GLU A 14 7.48 -1.26 27.41
CA GLU A 14 7.37 0.19 27.64
C GLU A 14 5.98 0.81 27.37
N ASN A 15 4.90 0.01 27.41
CA ASN A 15 3.53 0.47 27.15
C ASN A 15 3.32 1.10 25.75
N SER A 16 4.13 0.75 24.77
CA SER A 16 3.99 1.18 23.40
C SER A 16 2.78 0.52 22.75
N LEU A 17 1.84 1.32 22.31
CA LEU A 17 0.64 0.88 21.58
C LEU A 17 0.95 0.75 20.08
N ARG A 18 1.74 -0.27 19.73
CA ARG A 18 2.29 -0.46 18.38
C ARG A 18 1.25 -0.27 17.28
N ASP A 19 0.10 -0.93 17.39
CA ASP A 19 -0.89 -0.93 16.33
C ASP A 19 -1.60 0.43 16.18
N ILE A 20 -1.84 1.13 17.31
CA ILE A 20 -2.40 2.50 17.30
C ILE A 20 -1.35 3.47 16.74
N THR A 21 -0.11 3.40 17.20
CA THR A 21 0.98 4.26 16.72
C THR A 21 1.19 4.13 15.21
N SER A 22 1.17 2.91 14.69
CA SER A 22 1.31 2.68 13.24
C SER A 22 0.20 3.37 12.43
N ILE A 23 -1.05 3.36 12.91
CA ILE A 23 -2.15 4.05 12.23
C ILE A 23 -1.98 5.57 12.28
N LEU A 24 -1.57 6.11 13.42
CA LEU A 24 -1.35 7.54 13.58
C LEU A 24 -0.22 8.07 12.68
N ASN A 25 0.76 7.23 12.39
CA ASN A 25 1.91 7.54 11.53
C ASN A 25 1.70 7.18 10.05
N ASP A 26 0.50 6.70 9.65
CA ASP A 26 0.22 6.20 8.31
C ASP A 26 1.17 5.05 7.89
N GLU A 27 1.48 4.17 8.84
CA GLU A 27 2.38 3.05 8.65
C GLU A 27 1.63 1.72 8.71
N LEU A 28 2.10 0.77 7.93
CA LEU A 28 1.71 -0.64 8.02
C LEU A 28 2.96 -1.52 8.04
N TRP A 29 2.84 -2.71 8.60
CA TRP A 29 3.89 -3.71 8.58
C TRP A 29 3.58 -4.79 7.55
N ALA A 30 4.35 -4.84 6.46
CA ALA A 30 4.33 -5.92 5.50
C ALA A 30 5.16 -7.09 6.05
N SER A 31 4.52 -8.22 6.34
CA SER A 31 5.17 -9.40 6.90
C SER A 31 5.98 -10.15 5.85
N SER A 32 7.10 -10.75 6.24
CA SER A 32 7.74 -11.80 5.42
C SER A 32 6.88 -13.06 5.40
N PHE A 33 7.02 -13.91 4.40
CA PHE A 33 6.31 -15.19 4.33
C PHE A 33 6.59 -16.10 5.54
N ALA A 34 7.80 -16.05 6.08
CA ALA A 34 8.19 -16.84 7.25
C ALA A 34 7.41 -16.46 8.53
N ASN A 35 6.83 -15.26 8.58
CA ASN A 35 6.09 -14.74 9.73
C ASN A 35 4.57 -14.74 9.52
N LEU A 36 4.07 -15.41 8.47
CA LEU A 36 2.64 -15.63 8.29
C LEU A 36 2.15 -16.78 9.18
N ASN A 37 0.86 -16.78 9.52
CA ASN A 37 0.29 -17.72 10.51
C ASN A 37 0.22 -19.16 10.01
N ASP A 38 -0.07 -19.35 8.72
CA ASP A 38 -0.24 -20.67 8.14
C ASP A 38 1.14 -21.26 7.79
N PRO A 39 1.55 -22.37 8.41
CA PRO A 39 2.83 -23.01 8.10
C PRO A 39 2.94 -23.54 6.67
N PHE A 40 1.80 -23.61 5.96
CA PHE A 40 1.75 -24.04 4.55
C PHE A 40 1.80 -22.87 3.57
N GLU A 41 1.99 -21.64 4.04
CA GLU A 41 2.09 -20.45 3.19
C GLU A 41 3.19 -20.58 2.12
N ALA A 42 2.82 -20.20 0.90
CA ALA A 42 3.68 -20.27 -0.28
C ALA A 42 4.27 -21.68 -0.51
N ASN A 43 3.53 -22.74 -0.13
CA ASN A 43 3.87 -24.11 -0.47
C ASN A 43 3.36 -24.45 -1.88
N TYR A 44 4.22 -25.09 -2.66
CA TYR A 44 3.89 -25.55 -4.01
C TYR A 44 4.72 -26.80 -4.39
N ILE A 45 4.19 -27.59 -5.31
CA ILE A 45 4.92 -28.72 -5.91
C ILE A 45 5.66 -28.20 -7.15
N ASP A 46 7.00 -28.22 -7.09
CA ASP A 46 7.87 -27.83 -8.21
C ASP A 46 7.89 -28.92 -9.28
N ASN A 47 7.08 -28.74 -10.31
CA ASN A 47 7.05 -29.65 -11.46
C ASN A 47 7.83 -29.11 -12.67
N ILE A 48 8.61 -28.05 -12.48
CA ILE A 48 9.34 -27.37 -13.55
C ILE A 48 10.49 -28.23 -14.09
N LYS A 49 11.24 -28.89 -13.19
CA LYS A 49 12.34 -29.79 -13.61
C LYS A 49 11.83 -30.88 -14.52
N ASN A 50 10.74 -31.56 -14.17
CA ASN A 50 10.16 -32.62 -14.98
C ASN A 50 9.66 -32.10 -16.32
N SER A 51 8.98 -30.96 -16.29
CA SER A 51 8.46 -30.29 -17.50
C SER A 51 9.60 -29.84 -18.43
N LEU A 52 10.71 -29.29 -17.87
CA LEU A 52 11.88 -28.88 -18.63
C LEU A 52 12.60 -30.08 -19.28
N THR A 53 12.71 -31.19 -18.56
CA THR A 53 13.34 -32.42 -19.08
C THR A 53 12.56 -32.97 -20.28
N MET A 54 11.23 -33.02 -20.14
CA MET A 54 10.35 -33.43 -21.24
C MET A 54 10.42 -32.45 -22.44
N PHE A 55 10.50 -31.16 -22.18
CA PHE A 55 10.58 -30.13 -23.22
C PHE A 55 11.92 -30.15 -23.94
N LYS A 56 13.04 -30.35 -23.19
CA LYS A 56 14.38 -30.52 -23.75
C LYS A 56 14.48 -31.74 -24.64
N GLN A 57 13.89 -32.87 -24.22
CA GLN A 57 13.87 -34.10 -25.00
C GLN A 57 13.02 -33.97 -26.28
N ALA A 58 11.86 -33.30 -26.17
CA ALA A 58 10.93 -33.18 -27.32
C ALA A 58 11.36 -32.13 -28.34
N PHE A 59 11.97 -31.02 -27.94
CA PHE A 59 12.19 -29.85 -28.81
C PHE A 59 13.67 -29.45 -28.95
N LYS A 60 14.62 -30.15 -28.31
CA LYS A 60 16.07 -29.87 -28.34
C LYS A 60 16.43 -28.39 -27.97
N VAL A 61 15.67 -27.76 -27.11
CA VAL A 61 15.85 -26.33 -26.71
C VAL A 61 16.77 -26.24 -25.50
N ASP A 62 17.63 -25.20 -25.45
CA ASP A 62 18.39 -24.86 -24.25
C ASP A 62 17.47 -24.29 -23.15
N THR A 63 17.45 -24.94 -22.01
CA THR A 63 16.60 -24.61 -20.86
C THR A 63 17.34 -23.91 -19.74
N ASN A 64 18.62 -23.57 -19.89
CA ASN A 64 19.44 -23.00 -18.83
C ASN A 64 18.93 -21.64 -18.36
N ASN A 65 18.49 -20.77 -19.29
CA ASN A 65 17.91 -19.48 -18.96
C ASN A 65 16.63 -19.61 -18.13
N VAL A 66 15.80 -20.59 -18.44
CA VAL A 66 14.55 -20.84 -17.68
C VAL A 66 14.87 -21.34 -16.25
N GLN A 67 15.89 -22.19 -16.11
CA GLN A 67 16.33 -22.67 -14.79
C GLN A 67 16.92 -21.57 -13.93
N ASN A 68 17.72 -20.67 -14.51
CA ASN A 68 18.31 -19.55 -13.78
C ASN A 68 17.23 -18.53 -13.35
N ASN A 69 16.31 -18.19 -14.24
CA ASN A 69 15.17 -17.34 -13.90
C ASN A 69 14.33 -17.98 -12.79
N TRP A 70 14.12 -19.28 -12.82
CA TRP A 70 13.40 -20.00 -11.78
C TRP A 70 14.06 -19.90 -10.39
N LYS A 71 15.39 -20.03 -10.33
CA LYS A 71 16.15 -19.83 -9.08
C LYS A 71 15.96 -18.40 -8.53
N ASN A 72 16.06 -17.39 -9.40
CA ASN A 72 15.87 -16.01 -9.00
C ASN A 72 14.45 -15.75 -8.45
N ILE A 73 13.44 -16.32 -9.10
CA ILE A 73 12.05 -16.19 -8.67
C ILE A 73 11.81 -16.87 -7.30
N LYS A 74 12.42 -18.03 -7.04
CA LYS A 74 12.36 -18.67 -5.72
C LYS A 74 12.95 -17.79 -4.62
N GLY A 75 14.05 -17.10 -4.90
CA GLY A 75 14.68 -16.15 -3.97
C GLY A 75 13.82 -14.94 -3.64
N LEU A 76 12.87 -14.56 -4.51
CA LEU A 76 11.95 -13.43 -4.22
C LEU A 76 11.09 -13.70 -2.99
N LYS A 77 10.74 -14.96 -2.69
CA LYS A 77 9.96 -15.31 -1.50
C LYS A 77 10.59 -14.78 -0.20
N ASP A 78 11.91 -14.76 -0.13
CA ASP A 78 12.64 -14.38 1.08
C ASP A 78 12.72 -12.86 1.27
N CYS A 79 12.45 -12.09 0.21
CA CYS A 79 12.54 -10.63 0.22
C CYS A 79 11.17 -9.95 0.30
N LEU A 80 10.14 -10.55 -0.29
CA LEU A 80 8.82 -9.91 -0.42
C LEU A 80 8.14 -9.66 0.92
N GLY A 81 7.38 -8.55 0.98
CA GLY A 81 6.50 -8.21 2.07
C GLY A 81 5.04 -8.44 1.71
N ILE A 82 4.27 -9.00 2.64
CA ILE A 82 2.84 -9.30 2.47
C ILE A 82 2.03 -8.51 3.48
N TYR A 83 1.01 -7.81 2.99
CA TYR A 83 0.00 -7.19 3.84
C TYR A 83 -1.37 -7.75 3.49
N SER A 84 -1.87 -8.60 4.38
CA SER A 84 -3.14 -9.30 4.21
C SER A 84 -4.30 -8.48 4.73
N LEU A 85 -5.35 -8.37 3.94
CA LEU A 85 -6.62 -7.75 4.27
C LEU A 85 -7.73 -8.77 4.05
N SER A 86 -8.85 -8.63 4.74
CA SER A 86 -10.05 -9.42 4.52
C SER A 86 -11.06 -8.63 3.69
N LEU A 87 -11.78 -9.30 2.80
CA LEU A 87 -12.94 -8.73 2.12
C LEU A 87 -14.24 -9.05 2.85
N SER A 88 -15.24 -8.21 2.71
CA SER A 88 -16.56 -8.44 3.29
C SER A 88 -17.68 -8.08 2.33
N GLU A 89 -18.60 -8.99 2.11
CA GLU A 89 -19.80 -8.77 1.29
C GLU A 89 -20.83 -7.85 1.98
N LYS A 90 -20.80 -7.80 3.32
CA LYS A 90 -21.69 -6.93 4.11
C LYS A 90 -21.24 -5.46 4.14
N GLY A 91 -20.07 -5.12 3.58
CA GLY A 91 -19.52 -3.77 3.62
C GLY A 91 -19.02 -3.32 4.99
N TYR A 92 -18.89 -4.22 5.95
CA TYR A 92 -18.30 -4.01 7.27
C TYR A 92 -17.69 -5.32 7.80
N PRO A 93 -16.79 -5.29 8.80
CA PRO A 93 -16.06 -6.46 9.30
C PRO A 93 -16.97 -7.35 10.16
N SER A 94 -17.83 -8.15 9.52
CA SER A 94 -18.88 -8.94 10.16
C SER A 94 -18.46 -10.33 10.62
N ASN A 95 -17.29 -10.82 10.23
CA ASN A 95 -16.87 -12.19 10.50
C ASN A 95 -16.37 -12.37 11.93
N SER A 96 -17.12 -13.08 12.77
CA SER A 96 -16.79 -13.29 14.18
C SER A 96 -15.51 -14.10 14.41
N LEU A 97 -15.15 -15.02 13.50
CA LEU A 97 -13.90 -15.78 13.59
C LEU A 97 -12.69 -14.84 13.40
N MET A 98 -12.77 -13.90 12.46
CA MET A 98 -11.74 -12.91 12.26
C MET A 98 -11.53 -12.02 13.50
N TRP A 99 -12.60 -11.61 14.15
CA TRP A 99 -12.54 -10.87 15.41
C TRP A 99 -11.93 -11.69 16.54
N SER A 100 -12.23 -12.97 16.60
CA SER A 100 -11.70 -13.86 17.64
C SER A 100 -10.19 -14.11 17.44
N HIS A 101 -9.77 -14.41 16.22
CA HIS A 101 -8.39 -14.80 15.94
C HIS A 101 -7.41 -13.61 15.82
N TYR A 102 -7.86 -12.48 15.24
CA TYR A 102 -6.98 -11.39 14.83
C TYR A 102 -7.21 -10.07 15.58
N ALA A 103 -8.27 -9.99 16.40
CA ALA A 103 -8.60 -8.80 17.18
C ALA A 103 -8.74 -9.11 18.68
N ASP A 104 -7.86 -9.94 19.20
CA ASP A 104 -7.79 -10.32 20.62
C ASP A 104 -9.16 -10.66 21.21
N SER A 105 -9.83 -11.65 20.62
CA SER A 105 -11.16 -12.08 21.06
C SER A 105 -12.14 -10.90 21.21
N HIS A 106 -12.23 -10.06 20.19
CA HIS A 106 -13.07 -8.85 20.13
C HIS A 106 -12.64 -7.68 21.06
N ARG A 107 -11.44 -7.71 21.67
CA ARG A 107 -10.89 -6.59 22.47
C ARG A 107 -10.10 -5.59 21.64
N GLY A 108 -9.70 -5.97 20.44
CA GLY A 108 -9.00 -5.13 19.50
C GLY A 108 -9.94 -4.33 18.59
N PHE A 109 -9.44 -3.99 17.42
CA PHE A 109 -10.16 -3.18 16.43
C PHE A 109 -9.94 -3.70 15.00
N CYS A 110 -10.74 -3.18 14.06
CA CYS A 110 -10.58 -3.46 12.64
C CYS A 110 -10.54 -2.16 11.85
N ILE A 111 -9.61 -2.07 10.91
CA ILE A 111 -9.37 -0.91 10.06
C ILE A 111 -9.95 -1.18 8.68
N ALA A 112 -10.73 -0.25 8.14
CA ALA A 112 -11.18 -0.27 6.76
C ALA A 112 -10.28 0.62 5.91
N TYR A 113 -9.64 0.03 4.90
CA TYR A 113 -8.78 0.72 3.96
C TYR A 113 -9.35 0.72 2.55
N ASP A 114 -9.13 1.82 1.85
CA ASP A 114 -9.24 1.84 0.39
C ASP A 114 -7.98 1.18 -0.21
N ILE A 115 -8.14 0.00 -0.78
CA ILE A 115 -7.04 -0.82 -1.28
C ILE A 115 -6.25 -0.10 -2.38
N GLU A 116 -6.90 0.64 -3.27
CA GLU A 116 -6.21 1.35 -4.35
C GLU A 116 -5.29 2.46 -3.82
N LYS A 117 -5.63 3.03 -2.66
CA LYS A 117 -4.81 4.05 -1.99
C LYS A 117 -3.76 3.47 -1.04
N LEU A 118 -3.84 2.16 -0.75
CA LEU A 118 -2.83 1.43 0.01
C LEU A 118 -1.72 0.86 -0.87
N LYS A 119 -2.01 0.63 -2.15
CA LYS A 119 -1.04 0.06 -3.06
C LYS A 119 0.19 0.93 -3.11
N ASP A 120 1.34 0.31 -2.94
CA ASP A 120 2.60 0.96 -3.20
C ASP A 120 2.74 1.16 -4.72
N SER A 121 3.21 2.32 -5.09
CA SER A 121 3.47 2.68 -6.47
C SER A 121 4.81 2.10 -6.97
N GLU A 122 5.60 1.47 -6.12
CA GLU A 122 6.76 0.70 -6.57
C GLU A 122 6.28 -0.53 -7.36
N LYS A 123 6.46 -0.49 -8.67
CA LYS A 123 6.16 -1.64 -9.52
C LYS A 123 7.02 -2.82 -9.10
N LEU A 124 6.38 -3.89 -8.65
CA LEU A 124 7.04 -5.17 -8.47
C LEU A 124 7.65 -5.63 -9.80
N PRO A 125 8.80 -6.29 -9.78
CA PRO A 125 9.39 -6.91 -10.97
C PRO A 125 8.43 -7.85 -11.71
N LEU A 126 7.31 -8.16 -11.09
CA LEU A 126 6.35 -9.18 -11.50
C LEU A 126 4.98 -8.59 -11.94
N ASP A 127 4.82 -7.27 -11.97
CA ASP A 127 3.58 -6.55 -12.36
C ASP A 127 2.31 -6.98 -11.58
N VAL A 128 2.45 -7.52 -10.37
CA VAL A 128 1.33 -7.93 -9.52
C VAL A 128 1.48 -7.35 -8.13
N ASP A 129 0.70 -6.34 -7.85
CA ASP A 129 0.67 -5.61 -6.58
C ASP A 129 -0.40 -6.10 -5.61
N CYS A 130 -1.40 -6.84 -6.12
CA CYS A 130 -2.56 -7.27 -5.36
C CYS A 130 -3.09 -8.62 -5.85
N ILE A 131 -3.34 -9.56 -4.93
CA ILE A 131 -3.84 -10.91 -5.23
C ILE A 131 -4.98 -11.26 -4.28
N GLU A 132 -6.12 -11.68 -4.82
CA GLU A 132 -7.12 -12.40 -4.03
C GLU A 132 -6.66 -13.83 -3.80
N VAL A 133 -6.77 -14.32 -2.57
CA VAL A 133 -6.32 -15.67 -2.19
C VAL A 133 -7.33 -16.70 -2.68
N GLU A 134 -6.81 -17.69 -3.41
CA GLU A 134 -7.56 -18.89 -3.83
C GLU A 134 -7.42 -19.97 -2.76
N TYR A 135 -8.57 -20.50 -2.29
CA TYR A 135 -8.60 -21.53 -1.26
C TYR A 135 -8.70 -22.91 -1.89
N VAL A 136 -7.70 -23.73 -1.68
CA VAL A 136 -7.53 -25.03 -2.35
C VAL A 136 -7.42 -26.19 -1.35
N GLU A 137 -7.78 -27.41 -1.78
CA GLU A 137 -7.59 -28.62 -0.97
C GLU A 137 -6.18 -29.21 -1.09
N ASN A 138 -5.57 -29.00 -2.25
CA ASN A 138 -4.29 -29.60 -2.55
C ASN A 138 -3.24 -28.54 -2.85
N ILE A 139 -2.00 -28.79 -2.46
CA ILE A 139 -0.86 -27.91 -2.74
C ILE A 139 -0.76 -27.69 -4.27
N PRO A 140 -0.70 -26.44 -4.75
CA PRO A 140 -0.67 -26.12 -6.17
C PRO A 140 0.59 -26.65 -6.84
N LYS A 141 0.42 -27.16 -8.06
CA LYS A 141 1.54 -27.57 -8.91
C LYS A 141 1.95 -26.41 -9.82
N ILE A 142 3.24 -26.07 -9.81
CA ILE A 142 3.81 -25.04 -10.68
C ILE A 142 4.60 -25.72 -11.79
N GLY A 143 4.23 -25.42 -13.05
CA GLY A 143 4.87 -25.93 -14.25
C GLY A 143 5.29 -24.81 -15.20
N ILE A 144 5.90 -25.18 -16.34
CA ILE A 144 6.38 -24.19 -17.35
C ILE A 144 5.27 -23.26 -17.84
N LYS A 145 4.05 -23.76 -18.03
CA LYS A 145 2.91 -22.97 -18.49
C LYS A 145 2.56 -21.83 -17.52
N ASP A 146 2.78 -22.03 -16.23
CA ASP A 146 2.52 -21.02 -15.20
C ASP A 146 3.58 -19.91 -15.26
N ILE A 147 4.85 -20.25 -15.54
CA ILE A 147 5.94 -19.27 -15.65
C ILE A 147 5.73 -18.34 -16.84
N VAL A 148 5.26 -18.87 -17.96
CA VAL A 148 4.98 -18.06 -19.17
C VAL A 148 3.88 -17.05 -18.90
N LYS A 149 2.89 -17.39 -18.05
CA LYS A 149 1.84 -16.49 -17.56
C LYS A 149 2.21 -15.99 -16.15
N ARG A 150 3.10 -15.03 -16.07
CA ARG A 150 3.66 -14.50 -14.80
C ARG A 150 2.62 -14.30 -13.70
N ARG A 151 1.45 -13.71 -14.04
CA ARG A 151 0.36 -13.47 -13.06
C ARG A 151 -0.17 -14.77 -12.44
N ASN A 152 -0.36 -15.82 -13.24
CA ASN A 152 -0.83 -17.12 -12.74
C ASN A 152 0.19 -17.78 -11.83
N PHE A 153 1.47 -17.63 -12.15
CA PHE A 153 2.57 -18.13 -11.34
C PHE A 153 2.58 -17.50 -9.95
N ILE A 154 2.51 -16.16 -9.89
CA ILE A 154 2.51 -15.39 -8.64
C ILE A 154 1.27 -15.72 -7.81
N ALA A 155 0.10 -15.78 -8.44
CA ALA A 155 -1.14 -16.15 -7.79
C ALA A 155 -1.05 -17.56 -7.17
N LYS A 156 -0.51 -18.54 -7.88
CA LYS A 156 -0.31 -19.90 -7.33
C LYS A 156 0.73 -19.95 -6.22
N MET A 157 1.83 -19.19 -6.33
CA MET A 157 2.92 -19.22 -5.37
C MET A 157 2.59 -18.45 -4.09
N PHE A 158 1.93 -17.30 -4.21
CA PHE A 158 1.74 -16.35 -3.12
C PHE A 158 0.29 -16.08 -2.78
N GLY A 159 -0.64 -16.59 -3.55
CA GLY A 159 -2.06 -16.36 -3.42
C GLY A 159 -2.90 -17.64 -3.23
N THR A 160 -2.32 -18.74 -2.76
CA THR A 160 -3.08 -19.95 -2.43
C THR A 160 -2.98 -20.27 -0.94
N LYS A 161 -4.09 -20.76 -0.36
CA LYS A 161 -4.20 -21.15 1.04
C LYS A 161 -5.11 -22.36 1.19
N THR A 162 -5.02 -23.09 2.29
CA THR A 162 -5.93 -24.23 2.50
C THR A 162 -7.36 -23.77 2.70
N LYS A 163 -8.35 -24.59 2.37
CA LYS A 163 -9.77 -24.27 2.51
C LYS A 163 -10.18 -23.95 3.95
N ASP A 164 -9.46 -24.43 4.94
CA ASP A 164 -9.73 -24.15 6.35
C ASP A 164 -9.72 -22.65 6.65
N TRP A 165 -8.96 -21.87 5.88
CA TRP A 165 -8.83 -20.42 6.02
C TRP A 165 -9.80 -19.62 5.12
N GLN A 166 -10.71 -20.28 4.38
CA GLN A 166 -11.60 -19.58 3.43
C GLN A 166 -12.49 -18.50 4.06
N TYR A 167 -12.72 -18.58 5.37
CA TYR A 167 -13.48 -17.57 6.12
C TYR A 167 -12.78 -16.20 6.17
N GLU A 168 -11.46 -16.14 5.91
CA GLU A 168 -10.70 -14.91 5.89
C GLU A 168 -11.04 -14.02 4.69
N LYS A 169 -11.45 -14.63 3.54
CA LYS A 169 -11.69 -13.91 2.28
C LYS A 169 -10.55 -12.95 1.97
N GLU A 170 -9.34 -13.50 1.99
CA GLU A 170 -8.10 -12.73 2.02
C GLU A 170 -7.77 -12.11 0.66
N ILE A 171 -7.34 -10.85 0.70
CA ILE A 171 -6.65 -10.17 -0.38
C ILE A 171 -5.28 -9.71 0.11
N ARG A 172 -4.24 -9.91 -0.68
CA ARG A 172 -2.85 -9.63 -0.33
C ARG A 172 -2.31 -8.49 -1.16
N LEU A 173 -1.77 -7.48 -0.50
CA LEU A 173 -0.86 -6.53 -1.11
C LEU A 173 0.57 -7.09 -1.01
N ILE A 174 1.28 -7.07 -2.12
CA ILE A 174 2.65 -7.57 -2.21
C ILE A 174 3.58 -6.39 -2.38
N TYR A 175 4.60 -6.31 -1.54
CA TYR A 175 5.63 -5.28 -1.56
C TYR A 175 6.98 -5.88 -1.95
N THR A 176 7.87 -5.08 -2.54
CA THR A 176 9.22 -5.48 -2.95
C THR A 176 10.09 -6.00 -1.82
N ASN A 177 9.80 -5.54 -0.58
CA ASN A 177 10.47 -6.01 0.63
C ASN A 177 9.48 -6.03 1.81
N TYR A 178 9.80 -6.82 2.83
CA TYR A 178 9.06 -6.80 4.11
C TYR A 178 9.48 -5.59 4.98
N GLY A 179 8.71 -5.32 6.03
CA GLY A 179 8.97 -4.24 6.98
C GLY A 179 7.92 -3.14 6.95
N ILE A 180 8.28 -1.98 7.51
CA ILE A 180 7.40 -0.81 7.58
C ILE A 180 7.19 -0.24 6.17
N LYS A 181 5.92 0.06 5.87
CA LYS A 181 5.47 0.75 4.66
C LYS A 181 4.62 1.93 5.05
N ARG A 182 4.84 3.06 4.39
CA ARG A 182 3.98 4.24 4.55
C ARG A 182 2.91 4.24 3.47
N TYR A 183 1.71 4.65 3.85
CA TYR A 183 0.57 4.74 2.94
C TYR A 183 -0.05 6.13 2.95
N SER A 184 -0.85 6.43 1.92
CA SER A 184 -1.60 7.68 1.86
C SER A 184 -2.60 7.78 3.01
N PRO A 185 -2.63 8.90 3.77
CA PRO A 185 -3.63 9.13 4.83
C PRO A 185 -5.07 8.91 4.36
N PHE A 186 -5.31 9.10 3.05
CA PHE A 186 -6.63 8.92 2.42
C PHE A 186 -7.01 7.44 2.22
N ALA A 187 -6.08 6.52 2.44
CA ALA A 187 -6.39 5.10 2.41
C ALA A 187 -7.25 4.68 3.61
N LEU A 188 -7.05 5.30 4.77
CA LEU A 188 -7.82 5.03 5.98
C LEU A 188 -9.25 5.59 5.86
N LYS A 189 -10.28 4.72 5.93
CA LYS A 189 -11.69 5.10 5.74
C LYS A 189 -12.50 5.01 7.01
N ALA A 190 -12.31 3.93 7.78
CA ALA A 190 -13.05 3.73 9.01
C ALA A 190 -12.28 2.86 9.99
N ILE A 191 -12.62 2.99 11.26
CA ILE A 191 -12.18 2.11 12.33
C ILE A 191 -13.40 1.53 13.02
N TYR A 192 -13.38 0.23 13.21
CA TYR A 192 -14.39 -0.53 13.92
C TYR A 192 -13.78 -1.06 15.22
N PHE A 193 -14.32 -0.65 16.34
CA PHE A 193 -13.90 -1.13 17.66
C PHE A 193 -14.60 -2.44 18.00
N GLY A 194 -13.85 -3.40 18.50
CA GLY A 194 -14.39 -4.71 18.89
C GLY A 194 -15.40 -4.60 20.05
N LEU A 195 -16.20 -5.65 20.25
CA LEU A 195 -17.26 -5.70 21.28
C LEU A 195 -16.77 -5.28 22.68
N TYR A 196 -15.54 -5.67 23.01
CA TYR A 196 -14.95 -5.51 24.34
C TYR A 196 -13.72 -4.60 24.37
N MET A 197 -13.50 -3.82 23.32
CA MET A 197 -12.39 -2.86 23.30
C MET A 197 -12.61 -1.78 24.37
N ASP A 198 -11.55 -1.50 25.12
CA ASP A 198 -11.53 -0.48 26.17
C ASP A 198 -11.78 0.92 25.59
N GLU A 199 -12.62 1.71 26.28
CA GLU A 199 -12.98 3.06 25.85
C GLU A 199 -11.77 4.02 25.83
N LEU A 200 -10.78 3.80 26.71
CA LEU A 200 -9.56 4.60 26.72
C LEU A 200 -8.87 4.55 25.34
N TYR A 201 -8.68 3.36 24.79
CA TYR A 201 -8.02 3.18 23.49
C TYR A 201 -8.89 3.66 22.34
N GLN A 202 -10.22 3.53 22.44
CA GLN A 202 -11.15 4.11 21.46
C GLN A 202 -10.98 5.63 21.39
N ASN A 203 -10.98 6.29 22.55
CA ASN A 203 -10.83 7.75 22.66
C ASN A 203 -9.45 8.22 22.18
N MET A 204 -8.38 7.47 22.47
CA MET A 204 -7.03 7.76 21.97
C MET A 204 -7.00 7.74 20.43
N MET A 205 -7.63 6.76 19.79
CA MET A 205 -7.68 6.66 18.33
C MET A 205 -8.52 7.77 17.72
N ILE A 206 -9.70 8.07 18.28
CA ILE A 206 -10.56 9.14 17.82
C ILE A 206 -9.84 10.50 17.92
N GLY A 207 -9.19 10.75 19.06
CA GLY A 207 -8.46 12.00 19.30
C GLY A 207 -7.20 12.12 18.42
N GLY A 208 -6.42 11.03 18.29
CA GLY A 208 -5.20 11.04 17.49
C GLY A 208 -5.42 11.14 15.98
N LEU A 209 -6.62 10.81 15.50
CA LEU A 209 -7.01 10.92 14.10
C LEU A 209 -7.90 12.17 13.82
N GLN A 210 -7.85 13.17 14.68
CA GLN A 210 -8.47 14.47 14.38
C GLN A 210 -7.88 15.04 13.07
N ASN A 211 -8.69 15.81 12.34
CA ASN A 211 -8.34 16.36 11.03
C ASN A 211 -8.13 15.34 9.89
N ARG A 212 -8.68 14.15 10.04
CA ARG A 212 -8.72 13.11 8.99
C ARG A 212 -10.17 12.72 8.69
N ASP A 213 -10.45 12.34 7.44
CA ASP A 213 -11.78 11.87 7.05
C ASP A 213 -11.94 10.39 7.42
N VAL A 214 -12.23 10.12 8.71
CA VAL A 214 -12.34 8.76 9.26
C VAL A 214 -13.62 8.59 10.04
N LYS A 215 -14.35 7.51 9.76
CA LYS A 215 -15.56 7.12 10.49
C LYS A 215 -15.22 6.10 11.58
N PHE A 216 -15.89 6.23 12.72
CA PHE A 216 -15.70 5.32 13.86
C PHE A 216 -16.99 4.60 14.18
N TYR A 217 -16.87 3.31 14.40
CA TYR A 217 -17.98 2.41 14.71
C TYR A 217 -17.62 1.53 15.90
N LYS A 218 -18.61 1.21 16.73
CA LYS A 218 -18.55 0.13 17.72
C LYS A 218 -19.24 -1.10 17.16
N MET A 219 -18.62 -2.27 17.28
CA MET A 219 -19.31 -3.51 16.98
C MET A 219 -20.21 -3.88 18.15
N GLU A 220 -21.45 -4.28 17.85
CA GLU A 220 -22.43 -4.73 18.83
C GLU A 220 -23.05 -6.05 18.41
N ARG A 221 -23.59 -6.78 19.37
CA ARG A 221 -24.36 -8.00 19.07
C ARG A 221 -25.71 -7.60 18.51
N LYS A 222 -26.11 -8.27 17.44
CA LYS A 222 -27.46 -8.11 16.92
C LYS A 222 -28.42 -8.94 17.78
N GLU A 223 -29.53 -8.34 18.16
CA GLU A 223 -30.56 -9.06 18.96
C GLU A 223 -31.02 -10.33 18.29
N ASN A 224 -31.20 -11.37 19.09
CA ASN A 224 -31.68 -12.68 18.65
C ASN A 224 -30.88 -13.31 17.50
N SER A 225 -29.59 -13.00 17.40
CA SER A 225 -28.71 -13.47 16.33
C SER A 225 -27.29 -13.73 16.86
N TYR A 226 -26.58 -14.64 16.21
CA TYR A 226 -25.10 -14.78 16.38
C TYR A 226 -24.29 -13.79 15.58
N GLU A 227 -24.95 -12.82 14.96
CA GLU A 227 -24.29 -11.78 14.16
C GLU A 227 -23.87 -10.58 15.00
N ILE A 228 -22.85 -9.90 14.51
CA ILE A 228 -22.42 -8.59 15.00
C ILE A 228 -22.69 -7.53 13.92
N GLN A 229 -22.98 -6.31 14.34
CA GLN A 229 -23.26 -5.18 13.48
C GLN A 229 -22.52 -3.94 13.94
N PRO A 230 -22.17 -3.02 13.05
CA PRO A 230 -21.55 -1.77 13.41
C PRO A 230 -22.59 -0.75 13.85
N VAL A 231 -22.32 -0.08 14.97
CA VAL A 231 -23.06 1.08 15.43
C VAL A 231 -22.16 2.30 15.26
N PHE A 232 -22.64 3.31 14.57
CA PHE A 232 -21.88 4.54 14.32
C PHE A 232 -21.66 5.31 15.62
N ILE A 233 -20.42 5.76 15.87
CA ILE A 233 -20.04 6.58 17.01
C ILE A 233 -19.89 8.03 16.56
N CYS A 234 -18.94 8.30 15.68
CA CYS A 234 -18.62 9.63 15.19
C CYS A 234 -17.83 9.59 13.88
N GLU A 235 -17.66 10.73 13.28
CA GLU A 235 -16.81 10.94 12.11
C GLU A 235 -15.87 12.11 12.40
N ASN A 236 -14.59 11.89 12.25
CA ASN A 236 -13.62 12.97 12.15
C ASN A 236 -13.63 13.48 10.71
N LYS A 237 -13.70 14.78 10.56
CA LYS A 237 -13.60 15.45 9.26
C LYS A 237 -12.36 16.32 9.24
N ARG A 238 -11.72 16.34 8.10
CA ARG A 238 -10.67 17.30 7.85
C ARG A 238 -11.27 18.71 7.94
N LYS A 239 -10.66 19.54 8.76
CA LYS A 239 -11.06 20.95 8.81
C LYS A 239 -10.74 21.62 7.48
N ILE A 240 -11.64 22.46 7.00
CA ILE A 240 -11.49 23.21 5.74
C ILE A 240 -10.28 24.18 5.78
N GLU A 241 -9.79 24.50 6.97
CA GLU A 241 -8.55 25.24 7.22
C GLU A 241 -7.28 24.53 6.68
N ASP A 242 -7.39 23.27 6.31
CA ASP A 242 -6.32 22.47 5.71
C ASP A 242 -6.20 22.65 4.17
N LYS A 243 -6.90 23.64 3.58
CA LYS A 243 -6.62 24.02 2.20
C LYS A 243 -5.19 24.54 2.10
N LEU A 244 -4.50 24.14 1.06
CA LEU A 244 -3.21 24.73 0.74
C LEU A 244 -3.38 26.23 0.58
N HIS A 245 -2.65 27.00 1.39
CA HIS A 245 -2.60 28.44 1.22
C HIS A 245 -1.88 28.74 -0.11
N THR A 246 -2.51 29.55 -0.96
CA THR A 246 -1.94 29.95 -2.25
C THR A 246 -0.65 30.76 -2.09
N ASP A 247 -0.39 31.27 -0.89
CA ASP A 247 0.86 31.98 -0.56
C ASP A 247 2.06 31.03 -0.47
N LEU A 248 1.83 29.72 -0.21
CA LEU A 248 2.90 28.72 -0.08
C LEU A 248 3.48 28.29 -1.41
N PHE A 249 2.76 28.47 -2.50
CA PHE A 249 3.17 27.98 -3.80
C PHE A 249 2.59 28.80 -4.95
N GLU A 250 3.17 28.59 -6.13
CA GLU A 250 2.67 29.12 -7.39
C GLU A 250 2.78 28.04 -8.46
N ILE A 251 1.71 27.86 -9.26
CA ILE A 251 1.78 26.98 -10.43
C ILE A 251 2.45 27.78 -11.55
N LEU A 252 3.72 27.44 -11.84
CA LEU A 252 4.51 28.10 -12.87
C LEU A 252 4.03 27.73 -14.27
N LYS A 253 3.73 26.45 -14.46
CA LYS A 253 3.32 25.90 -15.75
C LYS A 253 2.51 24.61 -15.55
N THR A 254 1.56 24.39 -16.45
CA THR A 254 0.90 23.08 -16.60
C THR A 254 1.00 22.66 -18.05
N ASP A 255 1.44 21.45 -18.30
CA ASP A 255 1.47 20.86 -19.64
C ASP A 255 0.91 19.44 -19.65
N HIS A 256 0.65 18.90 -20.82
CA HIS A 256 0.06 17.58 -21.01
C HIS A 256 0.94 16.73 -21.91
N ASN A 257 1.11 15.48 -21.54
CA ASN A 257 1.65 14.46 -22.42
C ASN A 257 0.63 13.30 -22.51
N HIS A 258 -0.18 13.30 -23.57
CA HIS A 258 -1.25 12.33 -23.87
C HIS A 258 -2.24 12.07 -22.71
N ALA A 259 -1.88 11.27 -21.71
CA ALA A 259 -2.75 10.87 -20.60
C ALA A 259 -2.33 11.43 -19.25
N VAL A 260 -1.17 12.09 -19.15
CA VAL A 260 -0.58 12.55 -17.91
C VAL A 260 -0.41 14.07 -17.95
N GLU A 261 -0.91 14.74 -16.93
CA GLU A 261 -0.68 16.17 -16.69
C GLU A 261 0.63 16.38 -15.95
N ASN A 262 1.35 17.46 -16.25
CA ASN A 262 2.55 17.86 -15.53
C ASN A 262 2.31 19.22 -14.88
N PHE A 263 2.44 19.26 -13.56
CA PHE A 263 2.36 20.49 -12.79
C PHE A 263 3.76 20.91 -12.37
N HIS A 264 4.16 22.12 -12.74
CA HIS A 264 5.42 22.72 -12.35
C HIS A 264 5.13 23.80 -11.31
N ILE A 265 5.63 23.62 -10.09
CA ILE A 265 5.23 24.38 -8.91
C ILE A 265 6.43 25.05 -8.28
N LEU A 266 6.38 26.37 -8.09
CA LEU A 266 7.27 27.09 -7.21
C LEU A 266 6.80 26.93 -5.76
N TYR A 267 7.64 26.38 -4.90
CA TYR A 267 7.39 26.30 -3.46
C TYR A 267 8.09 27.46 -2.77
N LYS A 268 7.34 28.25 -2.01
CA LYS A 268 7.78 29.57 -1.52
C LYS A 268 8.33 29.56 -0.08
N GLU A 269 8.30 28.42 0.60
CA GLU A 269 8.86 28.30 1.94
C GLU A 269 10.38 28.29 1.93
N ALA A 270 10.97 29.07 2.85
CA ALA A 270 12.43 29.21 2.94
C ALA A 270 13.13 27.95 3.46
N LYS A 271 12.44 27.11 4.21
CA LYS A 271 12.95 25.84 4.73
C LYS A 271 12.30 24.68 3.99
N ILE A 272 13.12 23.91 3.33
CA ILE A 272 12.69 22.72 2.60
C ILE A 272 12.93 21.49 3.48
N ASP A 273 11.84 20.89 3.94
CA ASP A 273 11.82 19.67 4.74
C ASP A 273 11.06 18.58 3.98
N GLU A 274 11.61 17.35 3.97
CA GLU A 274 11.01 16.24 3.21
C GLU A 274 9.58 15.92 3.68
N ASP A 275 9.32 15.94 4.99
CA ASP A 275 8.01 15.63 5.53
C ASP A 275 6.99 16.74 5.22
N GLU A 276 7.43 18.00 5.17
CA GLU A 276 6.60 19.14 4.74
C GLU A 276 6.26 19.07 3.26
N LEU A 277 7.25 18.79 2.40
CA LEU A 277 7.02 18.61 0.97
C LEU A 277 6.16 17.40 0.67
N ARG A 278 6.29 16.33 1.44
CA ARG A 278 5.41 15.16 1.33
C ARG A 278 3.96 15.52 1.66
N ARG A 279 3.72 16.25 2.75
CA ARG A 279 2.40 16.76 3.12
C ARG A 279 1.85 17.72 2.06
N PHE A 280 2.69 18.65 1.59
CA PHE A 280 2.33 19.58 0.52
C PHE A 280 1.94 18.84 -0.75
N SER A 281 2.79 17.93 -1.26
CA SER A 281 2.52 17.16 -2.48
C SER A 281 1.23 16.34 -2.38
N SER A 282 0.99 15.71 -1.23
CA SER A 282 -0.25 14.96 -0.99
C SER A 282 -1.49 15.86 -1.03
N LYS A 283 -1.44 17.02 -0.34
CA LYS A 283 -2.52 18.00 -0.33
C LYS A 283 -2.74 18.63 -1.71
N PHE A 284 -1.66 18.94 -2.43
CA PHE A 284 -1.74 19.48 -3.77
C PHE A 284 -2.43 18.51 -4.72
N ARG A 285 -2.04 17.25 -4.68
CA ARG A 285 -2.68 16.20 -5.49
C ARG A 285 -4.17 16.08 -5.19
N GLU A 286 -4.54 16.11 -3.94
CA GLU A 286 -5.96 16.03 -3.55
C GLU A 286 -6.79 17.20 -4.05
N GLN A 287 -6.23 18.41 -4.01
CA GLN A 287 -6.99 19.63 -4.27
C GLN A 287 -6.98 20.05 -5.73
N TYR A 288 -5.90 19.75 -6.46
CA TYR A 288 -5.67 20.28 -7.81
C TYR A 288 -5.62 19.21 -8.91
N ILE A 289 -5.45 17.92 -8.55
CA ILE A 289 -5.27 16.86 -9.54
C ILE A 289 -6.52 15.98 -9.60
N THR A 290 -7.16 15.95 -10.77
CA THR A 290 -8.34 15.12 -11.05
C THR A 290 -8.03 13.89 -11.91
N LYS A 291 -6.85 13.86 -12.54
CA LYS A 291 -6.37 12.81 -13.45
C LYS A 291 -4.99 12.33 -13.03
N GLN A 292 -4.35 11.51 -13.86
CA GLN A 292 -2.96 11.13 -13.65
C GLN A 292 -2.05 12.34 -13.89
N ALA A 293 -1.17 12.64 -12.93
CA ALA A 293 -0.29 13.79 -13.04
C ALA A 293 1.09 13.59 -12.38
N ASN A 294 2.10 14.23 -12.95
CA ASN A 294 3.39 14.46 -12.33
C ASN A 294 3.38 15.84 -11.67
N VAL A 295 4.04 15.95 -10.53
CA VAL A 295 4.23 17.20 -9.80
C VAL A 295 5.72 17.44 -9.64
N TYR A 296 6.23 18.52 -10.20
CA TYR A 296 7.61 18.99 -10.09
C TYR A 296 7.63 20.21 -9.19
N ILE A 297 8.48 20.21 -8.18
CA ILE A 297 8.56 21.26 -7.16
C ILE A 297 9.92 21.94 -7.28
N TYR A 298 9.90 23.24 -7.37
CA TYR A 298 11.07 24.11 -7.53
C TYR A 298 11.14 25.15 -6.43
N ASP A 299 12.35 25.63 -6.11
CA ASP A 299 12.60 26.69 -5.13
C ASP A 299 12.92 28.05 -5.76
N ASP A 300 13.08 28.12 -7.07
CA ASP A 300 13.35 29.36 -7.79
C ASP A 300 12.49 29.50 -9.03
N ARG A 301 12.03 30.72 -9.28
CA ARG A 301 11.23 31.08 -10.46
C ARG A 301 12.06 31.21 -11.74
N ASP A 302 13.33 31.48 -11.61
CA ASP A 302 14.23 31.75 -12.73
C ASP A 302 14.47 30.53 -13.65
N ILE A 303 13.96 29.35 -13.23
CA ILE A 303 13.99 28.15 -14.07
C ILE A 303 12.83 28.07 -15.08
N LEU A 304 11.89 29.00 -15.06
CA LEU A 304 10.66 28.94 -15.86
C LEU A 304 10.96 28.83 -17.37
N ASP A 305 12.02 29.49 -17.82
CA ASP A 305 12.47 29.45 -19.21
C ASP A 305 13.06 28.07 -19.63
N LEU A 306 13.41 27.22 -18.65
CA LEU A 306 13.98 25.89 -18.87
C LEU A 306 12.91 24.78 -18.84
N ILE A 307 11.75 25.07 -18.26
CA ILE A 307 10.67 24.07 -18.12
C ILE A 307 10.15 23.65 -19.50
N GLY A 308 10.29 22.36 -19.80
CA GLY A 308 9.88 21.78 -21.08
C GLY A 308 10.92 21.84 -22.18
N LYS A 309 12.09 22.42 -21.94
CA LYS A 309 13.25 22.30 -22.82
C LYS A 309 13.96 20.98 -22.54
N TYR A 310 14.11 20.15 -23.55
CA TYR A 310 14.84 18.90 -23.43
C TYR A 310 15.49 18.56 -24.77
N PRO A 311 16.74 18.13 -24.80
CA PRO A 311 17.68 17.99 -23.67
C PRO A 311 18.29 19.32 -23.21
N LEU A 312 18.63 19.42 -21.90
CA LEU A 312 19.39 20.53 -21.31
C LEU A 312 20.89 20.19 -21.26
N TYR A 313 21.76 21.18 -21.50
CA TYR A 313 23.20 21.01 -21.50
C TYR A 313 23.89 22.15 -20.77
N GLY A 314 25.10 21.88 -20.24
CA GLY A 314 25.96 22.90 -19.63
C GLY A 314 25.28 23.64 -18.47
N ASP A 315 25.38 24.97 -18.47
CA ASP A 315 24.87 25.82 -17.39
C ASP A 315 23.36 25.70 -17.20
N ASP A 316 22.58 25.49 -18.26
CA ASP A 316 21.13 25.29 -18.17
C ASP A 316 20.79 24.01 -17.43
N GLN A 317 21.54 22.94 -17.65
CA GLN A 317 21.37 21.67 -16.93
C GLN A 317 21.67 21.83 -15.43
N TYR A 318 22.76 22.50 -15.08
CA TYR A 318 23.13 22.78 -13.70
C TYR A 318 22.10 23.68 -13.02
N ARG A 319 21.66 24.75 -13.68
CA ARG A 319 20.63 25.67 -13.17
C ARG A 319 19.32 24.92 -12.88
N PHE A 320 18.87 24.10 -13.82
CA PHE A 320 17.66 23.30 -13.62
C PHE A 320 17.79 22.29 -12.49
N ALA A 321 18.90 21.54 -12.43
CA ALA A 321 19.15 20.54 -11.40
C ALA A 321 19.27 21.15 -9.99
N ASN A 322 19.82 22.34 -9.85
CA ASN A 322 19.99 23.02 -8.57
C ASN A 322 18.66 23.53 -7.98
N HIS A 323 17.67 23.79 -8.83
CA HIS A 323 16.39 24.35 -8.42
C HIS A 323 15.22 23.37 -8.49
N LEU A 324 15.43 22.15 -8.98
CA LEU A 324 14.45 21.06 -8.83
C LEU A 324 14.60 20.46 -7.43
N VAL A 325 13.66 20.76 -6.55
CA VAL A 325 13.70 20.36 -5.14
C VAL A 325 13.15 18.95 -4.95
N ALA A 326 12.02 18.68 -5.58
CA ALA A 326 11.35 17.39 -5.44
C ALA A 326 10.42 17.12 -6.62
N MET A 327 10.08 15.85 -6.80
CA MET A 327 9.00 15.46 -7.70
C MET A 327 8.19 14.30 -7.16
N SER A 328 6.95 14.20 -7.62
CA SER A 328 6.03 13.09 -7.39
C SER A 328 5.41 12.71 -8.73
N THR A 329 5.48 11.45 -9.10
CA THR A 329 5.07 10.98 -10.42
C THR A 329 3.67 10.35 -10.40
N PHE A 330 3.04 10.23 -11.57
CA PHE A 330 1.69 9.67 -11.70
C PHE A 330 1.61 8.19 -11.31
N ASP A 331 2.70 7.45 -11.49
CA ASP A 331 2.82 6.03 -11.16
C ASP A 331 3.23 5.79 -9.70
N THR A 332 3.78 6.81 -9.03
CA THR A 332 4.15 6.80 -7.62
C THR A 332 3.61 8.02 -6.86
N PRO A 333 2.27 8.27 -6.88
CA PRO A 333 1.68 9.52 -6.38
C PRO A 333 1.88 9.75 -4.87
N ASN A 334 2.14 8.71 -4.10
CA ASN A 334 2.37 8.78 -2.66
C ASN A 334 3.86 8.89 -2.29
N LYS A 335 4.76 8.82 -3.28
CA LYS A 335 6.20 8.96 -3.09
C LYS A 335 6.64 10.33 -3.54
N ILE A 336 7.47 10.97 -2.75
CA ILE A 336 8.19 12.16 -3.14
C ILE A 336 9.67 11.81 -3.34
N TRP A 337 10.19 12.21 -4.47
CA TRP A 337 11.61 12.08 -4.79
C TRP A 337 12.27 13.42 -4.50
N MET A 338 13.15 13.42 -3.49
CA MET A 338 13.94 14.60 -3.16
C MET A 338 15.16 14.67 -4.07
N TYR A 339 15.48 15.88 -4.49
CA TYR A 339 16.70 16.18 -5.26
C TYR A 339 17.64 17.01 -4.40
N PRO A 340 18.44 16.37 -3.55
CA PRO A 340 19.29 17.07 -2.58
C PRO A 340 20.60 17.58 -3.19
N TYR A 341 20.80 17.43 -4.49
CA TYR A 341 22.07 17.77 -5.09
C TYR A 341 22.21 19.27 -5.28
N LYS A 342 22.47 19.97 -4.19
CA LYS A 342 23.25 21.18 -4.23
C LYS A 342 24.73 20.74 -4.34
N TYR A 343 25.24 20.71 -5.56
CA TYR A 343 26.67 20.56 -5.80
C TYR A 343 27.38 21.84 -5.40
#